data_3cf1e131833cc981cdd45fdfbc7e8bd8
#
_entry.id   3cf1e131833cc981cdd45fdfbc7e8bd8
#
_cell.length_a   1.000
_cell.length_b   1.000
_cell.length_c   1.000
_cell.angle_alpha   90.00
_cell.angle_beta   90.00
_cell.angle_gamma   90.00
#
_symmetry.space_group_name_H-M   'P 1'
#
loop_
_entity.id
_entity.type
_entity.pdbx_description
1 polymer ?
#
loop_
_entity_poly.entity_id
_entity_poly.type
_entity_poly.pdbx_seq_one_letter_code
_entity_poly.pdbx_strand_id
1 'polypeptide(L)'
;MTTFPRTVGVIGLGAMGTPMTGHLVAAGHDVMVLRHSLHKADGARPVDEPRHMASQADVVLLMVPGAPEIDALLPHLADGAAERDRERGGVVIAIGSTVSPDDVTRWHREHPDLTLVDAPVSGGEAGAVRGELSIMVGGAPSEVTPVLDVLAACGRPVHLGPLGAGQVAKACNQLICAAEIVALAEASVVAERAGLDLAELLELMQGGYAGSVVMADKTPKLVAHDYAVSARASFVHKDVSAYLDAARATGTASVLGGPLRDAAQRLVDAGLGEQDSAVFQRWVAERGAGEDATASTPDPSGTARALPGDRSDQPTPWTPGAGRDRTEDER
;
A
#
# COMPACT_ATOMS: atom_id res chain seq x y z
N MET A 1 -0.96 -17.98 -22.48
CA MET A 1 -1.62 -19.12 -21.81
C MET A 1 -3.10 -18.94 -21.96
N THR A 2 -3.84 -19.88 -22.55
CA THR A 2 -5.30 -19.86 -22.58
C THR A 2 -5.82 -20.17 -21.18
N THR A 3 -6.23 -19.11 -20.47
CA THR A 3 -6.91 -19.28 -19.17
C THR A 3 -8.31 -19.85 -19.40
N PHE A 4 -8.61 -20.99 -18.79
CA PHE A 4 -9.97 -21.52 -18.81
C PHE A 4 -10.87 -20.61 -17.95
N PRO A 5 -12.12 -20.32 -18.41
CA PRO A 5 -13.08 -19.59 -17.60
C PRO A 5 -13.29 -20.25 -16.24
N ARG A 6 -13.26 -19.45 -15.16
CA ARG A 6 -13.51 -19.90 -13.79
C ARG A 6 -14.70 -19.15 -13.22
N THR A 7 -15.33 -19.71 -12.21
CA THR A 7 -16.31 -19.00 -11.40
C THR A 7 -15.58 -18.26 -10.28
N VAL A 8 -15.66 -16.93 -10.26
CA VAL A 8 -14.92 -16.07 -9.34
C VAL A 8 -15.88 -15.25 -8.50
N GLY A 9 -15.75 -15.32 -7.18
CA GLY A 9 -16.42 -14.42 -6.27
C GLY A 9 -15.56 -13.20 -5.96
N VAL A 10 -16.14 -11.99 -5.91
CA VAL A 10 -15.45 -10.78 -5.44
C VAL A 10 -16.25 -10.16 -4.32
N ILE A 11 -15.61 -10.00 -3.15
CA ILE A 11 -16.18 -9.34 -1.98
C ILE A 11 -15.39 -8.06 -1.71
N GLY A 12 -16.10 -6.91 -1.78
CA GLY A 12 -15.51 -5.58 -1.62
C GLY A 12 -15.37 -4.86 -2.96
N LEU A 13 -16.46 -4.18 -3.39
CA LEU A 13 -16.49 -3.35 -4.59
C LEU A 13 -16.19 -1.89 -4.25
N GLY A 14 -14.99 -1.64 -3.75
CA GLY A 14 -14.43 -0.29 -3.55
C GLY A 14 -13.61 0.17 -4.77
N ALA A 15 -12.74 1.19 -4.55
CA ALA A 15 -11.87 1.77 -5.57
C ALA A 15 -10.99 0.72 -6.30
N MET A 16 -10.61 -0.35 -5.61
CA MET A 16 -9.80 -1.43 -6.19
C MET A 16 -10.67 -2.57 -6.75
N GLY A 17 -11.63 -3.07 -5.95
CA GLY A 17 -12.40 -4.26 -6.30
C GLY A 17 -13.34 -4.05 -7.49
N THR A 18 -13.88 -2.83 -7.68
CA THR A 18 -14.78 -2.54 -8.81
C THR A 18 -14.06 -2.68 -10.17
N PRO A 19 -12.94 -1.99 -10.44
CA PRO A 19 -12.24 -2.17 -11.72
C PRO A 19 -11.65 -3.57 -11.87
N MET A 20 -11.16 -4.21 -10.81
CA MET A 20 -10.71 -5.60 -10.88
C MET A 20 -11.83 -6.54 -11.32
N THR A 21 -13.05 -6.37 -10.79
CA THR A 21 -14.23 -7.13 -11.22
C THR A 21 -14.51 -6.95 -12.70
N GLY A 22 -14.41 -5.71 -13.21
CA GLY A 22 -14.58 -5.43 -14.64
C GLY A 22 -13.57 -6.18 -15.52
N HIS A 23 -12.30 -6.23 -15.11
CA HIS A 23 -11.26 -6.98 -15.83
C HIS A 23 -11.51 -8.49 -15.80
N LEU A 24 -11.98 -9.04 -14.67
CA LEU A 24 -12.33 -10.46 -14.56
C LEU A 24 -13.49 -10.82 -15.50
N VAL A 25 -14.54 -10.00 -15.56
CA VAL A 25 -15.66 -10.17 -16.50
C VAL A 25 -15.18 -10.08 -17.95
N ALA A 26 -14.36 -9.08 -18.27
CA ALA A 26 -13.81 -8.90 -19.61
C ALA A 26 -12.90 -10.07 -20.06
N ALA A 27 -12.24 -10.72 -19.12
CA ALA A 27 -11.46 -11.94 -19.36
C ALA A 27 -12.31 -13.21 -19.56
N GLY A 28 -13.63 -13.11 -19.42
CA GLY A 28 -14.57 -14.21 -19.65
C GLY A 28 -14.82 -15.12 -18.45
N HIS A 29 -14.47 -14.69 -17.23
CA HIS A 29 -14.83 -15.40 -16.00
C HIS A 29 -16.31 -15.21 -15.66
N ASP A 30 -16.95 -16.23 -15.03
CA ASP A 30 -18.28 -16.08 -14.41
C ASP A 30 -18.08 -15.41 -13.03
N VAL A 31 -18.33 -14.10 -12.98
CA VAL A 31 -18.03 -13.30 -11.78
C VAL A 31 -19.28 -13.10 -10.92
N MET A 32 -19.15 -13.41 -9.64
CA MET A 32 -20.16 -13.19 -8.60
C MET A 32 -19.76 -12.03 -7.68
N VAL A 33 -20.76 -11.22 -7.30
CA VAL A 33 -20.59 -10.13 -6.31
C VAL A 33 -21.73 -10.16 -5.31
N LEU A 34 -21.53 -9.62 -4.10
CA LEU A 34 -22.62 -9.53 -3.15
C LEU A 34 -23.66 -8.50 -3.60
N ARG A 35 -24.96 -8.87 -3.56
CA ARG A 35 -26.08 -8.01 -3.95
C ARG A 35 -26.12 -6.66 -3.21
N HIS A 36 -25.67 -6.64 -1.97
CA HIS A 36 -25.66 -5.45 -1.12
C HIS A 36 -24.35 -4.63 -1.22
N SER A 37 -23.51 -4.92 -2.23
CA SER A 37 -22.33 -4.10 -2.51
C SER A 37 -22.73 -2.66 -2.83
N LEU A 38 -21.99 -1.69 -2.28
CA LEU A 38 -22.24 -0.26 -2.48
C LEU A 38 -22.11 0.17 -3.95
N HIS A 39 -21.27 -0.52 -4.71
CA HIS A 39 -21.06 -0.31 -6.14
C HIS A 39 -21.53 -1.52 -6.93
N LYS A 40 -21.95 -1.27 -8.16
CA LYS A 40 -22.30 -2.32 -9.12
C LYS A 40 -21.12 -2.59 -10.05
N ALA A 41 -21.00 -3.83 -10.49
CA ALA A 41 -20.02 -4.23 -11.49
C ALA A 41 -20.80 -4.86 -12.66
N ASP A 42 -20.73 -4.20 -13.82
CA ASP A 42 -21.44 -4.64 -15.01
C ASP A 42 -20.95 -6.03 -15.47
N GLY A 43 -21.88 -6.90 -15.82
CA GLY A 43 -21.59 -8.27 -16.22
C GLY A 43 -21.35 -9.25 -15.08
N ALA A 44 -21.26 -8.78 -13.82
CA ALA A 44 -21.17 -9.66 -12.67
C ALA A 44 -22.56 -10.09 -12.15
N ARG A 45 -22.66 -11.32 -11.72
CA ARG A 45 -23.88 -11.94 -11.20
C ARG A 45 -24.02 -11.68 -9.70
N PRO A 46 -25.12 -11.09 -9.21
CA PRO A 46 -25.31 -10.86 -7.77
C PRO A 46 -25.68 -12.15 -7.02
N VAL A 47 -25.10 -12.33 -5.85
CA VAL A 47 -25.46 -13.36 -4.87
C VAL A 47 -25.81 -12.71 -3.52
N ASP A 48 -26.61 -13.37 -2.71
CA ASP A 48 -27.15 -12.74 -1.50
C ASP A 48 -26.18 -12.84 -0.32
N GLU A 49 -25.42 -13.94 -0.23
CA GLU A 49 -24.58 -14.25 0.93
C GLU A 49 -23.18 -14.78 0.54
N PRO A 50 -22.15 -14.53 1.35
CA PRO A 50 -20.80 -15.07 1.14
C PRO A 50 -20.78 -16.62 1.07
N ARG A 51 -21.65 -17.29 1.85
CA ARG A 51 -21.81 -18.74 1.86
C ARG A 51 -22.19 -19.27 0.45
N HIS A 52 -23.17 -18.65 -0.21
CA HIS A 52 -23.56 -19.04 -1.56
C HIS A 52 -22.43 -18.79 -2.58
N MET A 53 -21.62 -17.76 -2.35
CA MET A 53 -20.46 -17.48 -3.20
C MET A 53 -19.41 -18.61 -3.07
N ALA A 54 -19.02 -18.98 -1.85
CA ALA A 54 -18.03 -20.01 -1.61
C ALA A 54 -18.47 -21.41 -2.08
N SER A 55 -19.78 -21.72 -2.02
CA SER A 55 -20.29 -23.02 -2.53
C SER A 55 -20.21 -23.14 -4.05
N GLN A 56 -20.08 -22.04 -4.79
CA GLN A 56 -20.10 -22.00 -6.27
C GLN A 56 -18.79 -21.56 -6.91
N ALA A 57 -18.02 -20.67 -6.26
CA ALA A 57 -16.80 -20.09 -6.82
C ALA A 57 -15.61 -21.06 -6.78
N ASP A 58 -14.71 -20.96 -7.74
CA ASP A 58 -13.40 -21.62 -7.71
C ASP A 58 -12.40 -20.79 -6.92
N VAL A 59 -12.52 -19.46 -7.02
CA VAL A 59 -11.73 -18.48 -6.25
C VAL A 59 -12.67 -17.42 -5.70
N VAL A 60 -12.51 -17.06 -4.42
CA VAL A 60 -13.17 -15.88 -3.83
C VAL A 60 -12.09 -14.86 -3.48
N LEU A 61 -12.14 -13.70 -4.13
CA LEU A 61 -11.23 -12.58 -3.88
C LEU A 61 -11.83 -11.64 -2.83
N LEU A 62 -11.10 -11.39 -1.75
CA LEU A 62 -11.45 -10.44 -0.69
C LEU A 62 -10.71 -9.12 -0.89
N MET A 63 -11.43 -8.03 -1.19
CA MET A 63 -10.93 -6.67 -1.38
C MET A 63 -11.60 -5.70 -0.41
N VAL A 64 -11.66 -6.08 0.85
CA VAL A 64 -12.30 -5.33 1.95
C VAL A 64 -11.30 -4.44 2.70
N PRO A 65 -11.74 -3.47 3.54
CA PRO A 65 -10.86 -2.51 4.21
C PRO A 65 -9.76 -3.13 5.08
N GLY A 66 -10.03 -4.23 5.78
CA GLY A 66 -9.04 -4.83 6.66
C GLY A 66 -9.44 -6.13 7.34
N ALA A 67 -8.72 -6.46 8.41
CA ALA A 67 -8.88 -7.71 9.14
C ALA A 67 -10.28 -7.89 9.77
N PRO A 68 -10.93 -6.87 10.37
CA PRO A 68 -12.24 -7.04 10.97
C PRO A 68 -13.32 -7.52 9.99
N GLU A 69 -13.30 -7.03 8.75
CA GLU A 69 -14.23 -7.46 7.73
C GLU A 69 -13.94 -8.90 7.29
N ILE A 70 -12.67 -9.28 7.20
CA ILE A 70 -12.27 -10.65 6.87
C ILE A 70 -12.68 -11.61 7.99
N ASP A 71 -12.44 -11.26 9.25
CA ASP A 71 -12.89 -12.05 10.42
C ASP A 71 -14.39 -12.34 10.37
N ALA A 72 -15.20 -11.35 9.97
CA ALA A 72 -16.64 -11.52 9.83
C ALA A 72 -17.05 -12.40 8.63
N LEU A 73 -16.25 -12.44 7.57
CA LEU A 73 -16.57 -13.18 6.34
C LEU A 73 -16.15 -14.65 6.40
N LEU A 74 -15.01 -14.98 7.02
CA LEU A 74 -14.42 -16.32 6.97
C LEU A 74 -15.35 -17.42 7.49
N PRO A 75 -16.13 -17.27 8.58
CA PRO A 75 -17.08 -18.29 9.01
C PRO A 75 -18.13 -18.61 7.94
N HIS A 76 -18.68 -17.61 7.27
CA HIS A 76 -19.67 -17.80 6.22
C HIS A 76 -19.07 -18.47 4.96
N LEU A 77 -17.82 -18.12 4.63
CA LEU A 77 -17.10 -18.75 3.53
C LEU A 77 -16.76 -20.20 3.85
N ALA A 78 -16.43 -20.53 5.10
CA ALA A 78 -16.19 -21.90 5.55
C ALA A 78 -17.47 -22.76 5.46
N ASP A 79 -18.61 -22.23 5.90
CA ASP A 79 -19.91 -22.90 5.74
C ASP A 79 -20.20 -23.21 4.27
N GLY A 80 -19.97 -22.24 3.38
CA GLY A 80 -20.18 -22.43 1.94
C GLY A 80 -19.21 -23.42 1.31
N ALA A 81 -17.95 -23.41 1.73
CA ALA A 81 -16.95 -24.36 1.29
C ALA A 81 -17.30 -25.81 1.70
N ALA A 82 -17.87 -26.00 2.90
CA ALA A 82 -18.34 -27.31 3.37
C ALA A 82 -19.58 -27.84 2.58
N GLU A 83 -20.37 -26.95 2.01
CA GLU A 83 -21.54 -27.29 1.17
C GLU A 83 -21.20 -27.53 -0.29
N ARG A 84 -19.96 -27.22 -0.67
CA ARG A 84 -19.52 -27.35 -2.06
C ARG A 84 -19.55 -28.80 -2.53
N ASP A 85 -20.01 -28.99 -3.76
CA ASP A 85 -19.97 -30.28 -4.44
C ASP A 85 -18.50 -30.77 -4.54
N ARG A 86 -18.24 -31.99 -4.05
CA ARG A 86 -16.90 -32.59 -4.05
C ARG A 86 -16.29 -32.76 -5.44
N GLU A 87 -17.11 -32.90 -6.47
CA GLU A 87 -16.65 -33.01 -7.85
C GLU A 87 -16.04 -31.69 -8.38
N ARG A 88 -16.40 -30.55 -7.79
CA ARG A 88 -15.88 -29.23 -8.17
C ARG A 88 -14.51 -28.89 -7.55
N GLY A 89 -14.02 -29.72 -6.64
CA GLY A 89 -12.81 -29.43 -5.86
C GLY A 89 -13.01 -28.35 -4.80
N GLY A 90 -11.98 -27.96 -4.08
CA GLY A 90 -12.03 -26.92 -3.04
C GLY A 90 -12.16 -25.50 -3.63
N VAL A 91 -12.72 -24.57 -2.85
CA VAL A 91 -12.67 -23.15 -3.14
C VAL A 91 -11.39 -22.56 -2.58
N VAL A 92 -10.73 -21.64 -3.30
CA VAL A 92 -9.58 -20.89 -2.80
C VAL A 92 -10.03 -19.47 -2.40
N ILE A 93 -9.75 -19.08 -1.17
CA ILE A 93 -10.01 -17.73 -0.66
C ILE A 93 -8.73 -16.90 -0.83
N ALA A 94 -8.76 -15.95 -1.77
CA ALA A 94 -7.65 -15.05 -2.06
C ALA A 94 -7.81 -13.74 -1.27
N ILE A 95 -6.91 -13.47 -0.33
CA ILE A 95 -6.91 -12.28 0.52
C ILE A 95 -6.16 -11.16 -0.22
N GLY A 96 -6.89 -10.33 -0.97
CA GLY A 96 -6.34 -9.18 -1.70
C GLY A 96 -6.19 -7.92 -0.86
N SER A 97 -6.86 -7.84 0.28
CA SER A 97 -6.72 -6.77 1.26
C SER A 97 -5.31 -6.72 1.86
N THR A 98 -4.82 -5.52 2.18
CA THR A 98 -3.57 -5.35 2.93
C THR A 98 -3.83 -5.56 4.42
N VAL A 99 -3.28 -6.64 4.96
CA VAL A 99 -3.41 -7.06 6.37
C VAL A 99 -2.04 -7.49 6.92
N SER A 100 -1.97 -7.76 8.22
CA SER A 100 -0.76 -8.31 8.82
C SER A 100 -0.49 -9.75 8.33
N PRO A 101 0.76 -10.18 8.11
CA PRO A 101 1.10 -11.58 7.90
C PRO A 101 0.64 -12.49 9.05
N ASP A 102 0.62 -11.96 10.27
CA ASP A 102 0.16 -12.68 11.46
C ASP A 102 -1.36 -12.97 11.40
N ASP A 103 -2.17 -12.04 10.85
CA ASP A 103 -3.60 -12.26 10.63
C ASP A 103 -3.82 -13.45 9.68
N VAL A 104 -3.10 -13.49 8.56
CA VAL A 104 -3.21 -14.59 7.59
C VAL A 104 -2.86 -15.93 8.23
N THR A 105 -1.79 -15.96 9.03
CA THR A 105 -1.37 -17.17 9.77
C THR A 105 -2.41 -17.58 10.81
N ARG A 106 -3.01 -16.60 11.49
CA ARG A 106 -4.10 -16.84 12.47
C ARG A 106 -5.31 -17.44 11.78
N TRP A 107 -5.79 -16.86 10.67
CA TRP A 107 -6.95 -17.37 9.93
C TRP A 107 -6.75 -18.79 9.39
N HIS A 108 -5.57 -19.09 8.88
CA HIS A 108 -5.25 -20.46 8.44
C HIS A 108 -5.37 -21.49 9.58
N ARG A 109 -4.97 -21.10 10.79
CA ARG A 109 -5.07 -21.97 11.97
C ARG A 109 -6.50 -22.07 12.49
N GLU A 110 -7.28 -20.98 12.44
CA GLU A 110 -8.67 -20.93 12.91
C GLU A 110 -9.64 -21.59 11.94
N HIS A 111 -9.32 -21.61 10.64
CA HIS A 111 -10.12 -22.18 9.56
C HIS A 111 -9.32 -23.21 8.75
N PRO A 112 -8.91 -24.35 9.34
CA PRO A 112 -8.04 -25.33 8.68
C PRO A 112 -8.67 -26.01 7.45
N ASP A 113 -9.99 -25.95 7.34
CA ASP A 113 -10.75 -26.50 6.20
C ASP A 113 -10.81 -25.54 4.99
N LEU A 114 -10.36 -24.28 5.15
CA LEU A 114 -10.27 -23.32 4.07
C LEU A 114 -8.90 -23.32 3.42
N THR A 115 -8.87 -23.30 2.11
CA THR A 115 -7.65 -23.01 1.34
C THR A 115 -7.48 -21.48 1.25
N LEU A 116 -6.50 -20.95 1.99
CA LEU A 116 -6.19 -19.52 1.99
C LEU A 116 -4.96 -19.22 1.16
N VAL A 117 -5.02 -18.17 0.38
CA VAL A 117 -3.91 -17.59 -0.39
C VAL A 117 -3.92 -16.09 -0.14
N ASP A 118 -2.80 -15.48 0.18
CA ASP A 118 -2.70 -14.03 0.27
C ASP A 118 -2.23 -13.45 -1.07
N ALA A 119 -2.92 -12.43 -1.54
CA ALA A 119 -2.71 -11.84 -2.86
C ALA A 119 -2.88 -10.30 -2.85
N PRO A 120 -2.21 -9.57 -1.92
CA PRO A 120 -2.31 -8.11 -1.89
C PRO A 120 -1.75 -7.48 -3.16
N VAL A 121 -2.26 -6.27 -3.46
CA VAL A 121 -2.00 -5.57 -4.71
C VAL A 121 -1.29 -4.22 -4.50
N SER A 122 -0.55 -3.78 -5.50
CA SER A 122 0.07 -2.45 -5.59
C SER A 122 -0.16 -1.84 -6.97
N GLY A 123 -0.31 -0.51 -7.04
CA GLY A 123 -0.58 0.24 -8.27
C GLY A 123 -1.70 1.27 -8.13
N GLY A 124 -2.35 1.32 -6.94
CA GLY A 124 -3.43 2.24 -6.64
C GLY A 124 -4.67 2.05 -7.54
N GLU A 125 -5.63 2.95 -7.43
CA GLU A 125 -6.85 2.94 -8.24
C GLU A 125 -6.53 3.04 -9.73
N ALA A 126 -5.59 3.90 -10.10
CA ALA A 126 -5.17 4.06 -11.50
C ALA A 126 -4.63 2.77 -12.11
N GLY A 127 -3.79 2.02 -11.36
CA GLY A 127 -3.30 0.71 -11.78
C GLY A 127 -4.42 -0.33 -11.87
N ALA A 128 -5.38 -0.31 -10.95
CA ALA A 128 -6.54 -1.19 -10.99
C ALA A 128 -7.42 -0.93 -12.21
N VAL A 129 -7.69 0.34 -12.54
CA VAL A 129 -8.47 0.72 -13.73
C VAL A 129 -7.79 0.28 -15.03
N ARG A 130 -6.45 0.36 -15.11
CA ARG A 130 -5.70 -0.07 -16.29
C ARG A 130 -5.45 -1.58 -16.38
N GLY A 131 -5.73 -2.35 -15.32
CA GLY A 131 -5.38 -3.77 -15.25
C GLY A 131 -3.87 -4.02 -15.16
N GLU A 132 -3.13 -3.11 -14.52
CA GLU A 132 -1.66 -3.09 -14.42
C GLU A 132 -1.15 -3.27 -12.98
N LEU A 133 -1.93 -3.93 -12.13
CA LEU A 133 -1.54 -4.14 -10.73
C LEU A 133 -0.33 -5.07 -10.61
N SER A 134 0.58 -4.74 -9.70
CA SER A 134 1.54 -5.71 -9.16
C SER A 134 0.83 -6.51 -8.07
N ILE A 135 0.76 -7.84 -8.21
CA ILE A 135 0.00 -8.72 -7.31
C ILE A 135 0.96 -9.70 -6.66
N MET A 136 1.06 -9.66 -5.35
CA MET A 136 2.04 -10.39 -4.56
C MET A 136 1.38 -11.62 -3.96
N VAL A 137 1.67 -12.83 -4.48
CA VAL A 137 0.92 -14.04 -4.10
C VAL A 137 1.73 -14.91 -3.16
N GLY A 138 1.14 -15.28 -2.01
CA GLY A 138 1.67 -16.24 -1.04
C GLY A 138 0.71 -17.41 -0.84
N GLY A 139 1.25 -18.64 -0.79
CA GLY A 139 0.47 -19.86 -0.60
C GLY A 139 1.23 -21.09 -1.08
N ALA A 140 0.67 -22.28 -0.90
CA ALA A 140 1.26 -23.51 -1.44
C ALA A 140 1.17 -23.51 -2.98
N PRO A 141 2.14 -24.08 -3.71
CA PRO A 141 2.18 -24.05 -5.19
C PRO A 141 0.91 -24.56 -5.87
N SER A 142 0.26 -25.59 -5.30
CA SER A 142 -0.99 -26.14 -5.84
C SER A 142 -2.20 -25.23 -5.61
N GLU A 143 -2.18 -24.39 -4.57
CA GLU A 143 -3.26 -23.52 -4.15
C GLU A 143 -3.21 -22.17 -4.85
N VAL A 144 -2.00 -21.68 -5.18
CA VAL A 144 -1.83 -20.37 -5.84
C VAL A 144 -2.14 -20.40 -7.33
N THR A 145 -2.03 -21.55 -8.00
CA THR A 145 -2.23 -21.66 -9.45
C THR A 145 -3.57 -21.07 -9.91
N PRO A 146 -4.74 -21.44 -9.35
CA PRO A 146 -6.01 -20.85 -9.77
C PRO A 146 -6.09 -19.34 -9.50
N VAL A 147 -5.42 -18.85 -8.46
CA VAL A 147 -5.37 -17.42 -8.13
C VAL A 147 -4.51 -16.66 -9.15
N LEU A 148 -3.35 -17.20 -9.53
CA LEU A 148 -2.48 -16.62 -10.56
C LEU A 148 -3.21 -16.51 -11.90
N ASP A 149 -3.94 -17.57 -12.31
CA ASP A 149 -4.69 -17.59 -13.55
C ASP A 149 -5.79 -16.50 -13.56
N VAL A 150 -6.55 -16.40 -12.47
CA VAL A 150 -7.66 -15.43 -12.33
C VAL A 150 -7.11 -14.00 -12.29
N LEU A 151 -6.12 -13.73 -11.45
CA LEU A 151 -5.61 -12.38 -11.22
C LEU A 151 -4.72 -11.85 -12.35
N ALA A 152 -4.30 -12.70 -13.31
CA ALA A 152 -3.63 -12.27 -14.54
C ALA A 152 -4.47 -11.28 -15.37
N ALA A 153 -5.79 -11.29 -15.23
CA ALA A 153 -6.67 -10.30 -15.84
C ALA A 153 -6.56 -8.91 -15.22
N CYS A 154 -6.11 -8.81 -13.97
CA CYS A 154 -6.02 -7.56 -13.22
C CYS A 154 -4.61 -6.94 -13.20
N GLY A 155 -3.60 -7.67 -13.67
CA GLY A 155 -2.21 -7.22 -13.66
C GLY A 155 -1.22 -8.35 -13.73
N ARG A 156 -0.10 -8.19 -12.99
CA ARG A 156 1.00 -9.16 -12.94
C ARG A 156 1.03 -9.88 -11.58
N PRO A 157 0.37 -11.04 -11.42
CA PRO A 157 0.50 -11.84 -10.23
C PRO A 157 1.85 -12.59 -10.22
N VAL A 158 2.52 -12.59 -9.06
CA VAL A 158 3.80 -13.29 -8.86
C VAL A 158 3.74 -14.08 -7.56
N HIS A 159 3.98 -15.39 -7.63
CA HIS A 159 4.13 -16.26 -6.46
C HIS A 159 5.47 -15.98 -5.78
N LEU A 160 5.44 -15.56 -4.52
CA LEU A 160 6.62 -15.10 -3.78
C LEU A 160 7.05 -16.04 -2.66
N GLY A 161 6.23 -17.03 -2.32
CA GLY A 161 6.56 -17.98 -1.26
C GLY A 161 5.35 -18.59 -0.57
N PRO A 162 5.51 -19.15 0.65
CA PRO A 162 4.40 -19.74 1.39
C PRO A 162 3.34 -18.71 1.78
N LEU A 163 2.24 -19.18 2.36
CA LEU A 163 1.16 -18.34 2.88
C LEU A 163 1.71 -17.24 3.80
N GLY A 164 1.29 -16.00 3.58
CA GLY A 164 1.79 -14.78 4.23
C GLY A 164 2.94 -14.08 3.49
N ALA A 165 3.61 -14.74 2.53
CA ALA A 165 4.71 -14.13 1.76
C ALA A 165 4.26 -12.93 0.92
N GLY A 166 3.05 -12.94 0.39
CA GLY A 166 2.47 -11.81 -0.32
C GLY A 166 2.28 -10.60 0.59
N GLN A 167 1.76 -10.80 1.82
CA GLN A 167 1.59 -9.71 2.79
C GLN A 167 2.94 -9.16 3.27
N VAL A 168 3.96 -9.99 3.48
CA VAL A 168 5.33 -9.53 3.77
C VAL A 168 5.86 -8.68 2.63
N ALA A 169 5.72 -9.12 1.38
CA ALA A 169 6.13 -8.35 0.21
C ALA A 169 5.35 -7.03 0.11
N LYS A 170 4.04 -7.05 0.38
CA LYS A 170 3.21 -5.83 0.44
C LYS A 170 3.67 -4.89 1.54
N ALA A 171 3.99 -5.40 2.73
CA ALA A 171 4.50 -4.59 3.84
C ALA A 171 5.82 -3.89 3.45
N CYS A 172 6.75 -4.59 2.81
CA CYS A 172 7.98 -3.99 2.28
C CYS A 172 7.68 -2.89 1.23
N ASN A 173 6.76 -3.16 0.30
CA ASN A 173 6.30 -2.15 -0.67
C ASN A 173 5.74 -0.91 0.02
N GLN A 174 4.92 -1.08 1.06
CA GLN A 174 4.27 0.03 1.76
C GLN A 174 5.27 0.90 2.54
N LEU A 175 6.33 0.31 3.12
CA LEU A 175 7.41 1.11 3.70
C LEU A 175 8.05 2.03 2.66
N ILE A 176 8.37 1.50 1.47
CA ILE A 176 9.00 2.26 0.39
C ILE A 176 8.06 3.38 -0.07
N CYS A 177 6.80 3.07 -0.35
CA CYS A 177 5.82 4.07 -0.77
C CYS A 177 5.61 5.16 0.29
N ALA A 178 5.52 4.81 1.57
CA ALA A 178 5.37 5.76 2.66
C ALA A 178 6.60 6.68 2.78
N ALA A 179 7.80 6.12 2.66
CA ALA A 179 9.04 6.90 2.67
C ALA A 179 9.12 7.88 1.50
N GLU A 180 8.74 7.44 0.29
CA GLU A 180 8.69 8.30 -0.89
C GLU A 180 7.69 9.43 -0.73
N ILE A 181 6.47 9.16 -0.26
CA ILE A 181 5.44 10.18 -0.04
C ILE A 181 5.91 11.27 0.92
N VAL A 182 6.49 10.86 2.06
CA VAL A 182 6.98 11.83 3.07
C VAL A 182 8.19 12.59 2.55
N ALA A 183 9.14 11.92 1.89
CA ALA A 183 10.31 12.56 1.30
C ALA A 183 9.93 13.58 0.20
N LEU A 184 8.97 13.24 -0.67
CA LEU A 184 8.45 14.14 -1.70
C LEU A 184 7.77 15.37 -1.07
N ALA A 185 7.00 15.17 0.00
CA ALA A 185 6.34 16.26 0.71
C ALA A 185 7.35 17.25 1.31
N GLU A 186 8.38 16.75 2.00
CA GLU A 186 9.44 17.57 2.58
C GLU A 186 10.25 18.30 1.50
N ALA A 187 10.68 17.58 0.44
CA ALA A 187 11.43 18.15 -0.66
C ALA A 187 10.64 19.25 -1.38
N SER A 188 9.33 19.06 -1.58
CA SER A 188 8.44 20.05 -2.18
C SER A 188 8.41 21.35 -1.37
N VAL A 189 8.25 21.26 -0.05
CA VAL A 189 8.22 22.45 0.82
C VAL A 189 9.56 23.18 0.82
N VAL A 190 10.68 22.44 0.83
CA VAL A 190 12.02 23.04 0.73
C VAL A 190 12.20 23.76 -0.59
N ALA A 191 11.80 23.15 -1.70
CA ALA A 191 11.90 23.74 -3.04
C ALA A 191 11.09 25.04 -3.15
N GLU A 192 9.84 25.02 -2.71
CA GLU A 192 8.96 26.20 -2.72
C GLU A 192 9.52 27.35 -1.86
N ARG A 193 9.99 27.05 -0.65
CA ARG A 193 10.62 28.05 0.23
C ARG A 193 11.93 28.62 -0.33
N ALA A 194 12.64 27.82 -1.14
CA ALA A 194 13.83 28.26 -1.86
C ALA A 194 13.51 29.03 -3.15
N GLY A 195 12.23 29.18 -3.53
CA GLY A 195 11.79 29.89 -4.72
C GLY A 195 11.97 29.11 -6.03
N LEU A 196 12.08 27.78 -5.97
CA LEU A 196 12.16 26.93 -7.16
C LEU A 196 10.76 26.69 -7.73
N ASP A 197 10.67 26.53 -9.06
CA ASP A 197 9.45 26.01 -9.68
C ASP A 197 9.32 24.51 -9.35
N LEU A 198 8.28 24.17 -8.58
CA LEU A 198 8.08 22.80 -8.12
C LEU A 198 7.74 21.86 -9.28
N ALA A 199 7.00 22.33 -10.29
CA ALA A 199 6.61 21.49 -11.43
C ALA A 199 7.84 21.12 -12.26
N GLU A 200 8.69 22.09 -12.60
CA GLU A 200 9.94 21.87 -13.34
C GLU A 200 10.91 20.97 -12.55
N LEU A 201 11.00 21.17 -11.23
CA LEU A 201 11.87 20.37 -10.37
C LEU A 201 11.44 18.91 -10.34
N LEU A 202 10.15 18.62 -10.11
CA LEU A 202 9.65 17.25 -10.02
C LEU A 202 9.68 16.53 -11.38
N GLU A 203 9.44 17.25 -12.49
CA GLU A 203 9.61 16.72 -13.84
C GLU A 203 11.07 16.31 -14.11
N LEU A 204 12.02 17.17 -13.75
CA LEU A 204 13.44 16.87 -13.86
C LEU A 204 13.83 15.64 -13.02
N MET A 205 13.39 15.58 -11.77
CA MET A 205 13.69 14.48 -10.85
C MET A 205 13.07 13.16 -11.31
N GLN A 206 11.89 13.20 -11.95
CA GLN A 206 11.21 12.02 -12.47
C GLN A 206 12.07 11.24 -13.49
N GLY A 207 12.92 11.93 -14.25
CA GLY A 207 13.86 11.32 -15.18
C GLY A 207 15.16 10.77 -14.54
N GLY A 208 15.37 11.04 -13.27
CA GLY A 208 16.58 10.67 -12.53
C GLY A 208 16.38 9.54 -11.51
N TYR A 209 17.36 9.36 -10.63
CA TYR A 209 17.34 8.32 -9.58
C TYR A 209 16.18 8.46 -8.58
N ALA A 210 15.68 9.67 -8.37
CA ALA A 210 14.56 9.92 -7.47
C ALA A 210 13.20 9.61 -8.12
N GLY A 211 13.16 9.37 -9.44
CA GLY A 211 11.93 9.10 -10.16
C GLY A 211 11.29 7.78 -9.75
N SER A 212 9.97 7.81 -9.57
CA SER A 212 9.17 6.63 -9.21
C SER A 212 7.73 6.77 -9.70
N VAL A 213 6.98 5.65 -9.66
CA VAL A 213 5.53 5.67 -9.92
C VAL A 213 4.80 6.49 -8.86
N VAL A 214 5.25 6.45 -7.61
CA VAL A 214 4.69 7.27 -6.51
C VAL A 214 4.89 8.76 -6.81
N MET A 215 6.10 9.16 -7.23
CA MET A 215 6.37 10.55 -7.62
C MET A 215 5.46 10.98 -8.79
N ALA A 216 5.35 10.16 -9.85
CA ALA A 216 4.49 10.46 -10.99
C ALA A 216 3.02 10.64 -10.58
N ASP A 217 2.51 9.80 -9.67
CA ASP A 217 1.14 9.87 -9.15
C ASP A 217 0.91 11.12 -8.28
N LYS A 218 1.89 11.49 -7.46
CA LYS A 218 1.74 12.58 -6.48
C LYS A 218 2.11 13.96 -7.04
N THR A 219 2.95 14.06 -8.06
CA THR A 219 3.39 15.35 -8.64
C THR A 219 2.24 16.31 -8.96
N PRO A 220 1.16 15.90 -9.68
CA PRO A 220 0.06 16.83 -9.97
C PRO A 220 -0.61 17.38 -8.71
N LYS A 221 -0.74 16.57 -7.67
CA LYS A 221 -1.35 16.95 -6.40
C LYS A 221 -0.46 17.89 -5.60
N LEU A 222 0.84 17.63 -5.54
CA LEU A 222 1.82 18.46 -4.83
C LEU A 222 1.94 19.82 -5.48
N VAL A 223 2.04 19.90 -6.82
CA VAL A 223 2.13 21.15 -7.57
C VAL A 223 0.86 22.00 -7.44
N ALA A 224 -0.31 21.36 -7.46
CA ALA A 224 -1.59 22.05 -7.34
C ALA A 224 -2.05 22.30 -5.90
N HIS A 225 -1.33 21.80 -4.89
CA HIS A 225 -1.78 21.74 -3.49
C HIS A 225 -3.19 21.12 -3.36
N ASP A 226 -3.49 20.13 -4.20
CA ASP A 226 -4.75 19.42 -4.22
C ASP A 226 -4.67 18.17 -3.37
N TYR A 227 -5.35 18.17 -2.24
CA TYR A 227 -5.40 17.05 -1.30
C TYR A 227 -6.72 16.29 -1.35
N ALA A 228 -7.47 16.40 -2.45
CA ALA A 228 -8.64 15.58 -2.72
C ALA A 228 -8.28 14.09 -2.73
N VAL A 229 -9.08 13.29 -2.07
CA VAL A 229 -8.75 11.89 -1.74
C VAL A 229 -8.62 11.01 -2.99
N SER A 230 -7.46 10.40 -3.17
CA SER A 230 -7.26 9.18 -3.96
C SER A 230 -6.72 8.04 -3.09
N ALA A 231 -5.85 8.37 -2.13
CA ALA A 231 -5.34 7.44 -1.12
C ALA A 231 -5.22 8.18 0.22
N ARG A 232 -6.05 7.81 1.22
CA ARG A 232 -6.11 8.49 2.51
C ARG A 232 -4.77 8.45 3.24
N ALA A 233 -4.38 9.59 3.81
CA ALA A 233 -3.16 9.70 4.60
C ALA A 233 -3.18 8.79 5.85
N SER A 234 -4.35 8.53 6.45
CA SER A 234 -4.50 7.60 7.57
C SER A 234 -4.04 6.17 7.26
N PHE A 235 -4.08 5.76 5.99
CA PHE A 235 -3.59 4.42 5.60
C PHE A 235 -2.08 4.29 5.72
N VAL A 236 -1.31 5.38 5.63
CA VAL A 236 0.15 5.36 5.81
C VAL A 236 0.51 4.81 7.20
N HIS A 237 -0.19 5.24 8.25
CA HIS A 237 0.03 4.72 9.61
C HIS A 237 -0.23 3.21 9.70
N LYS A 238 -1.38 2.75 9.18
CA LYS A 238 -1.75 1.32 9.18
C LYS A 238 -0.71 0.48 8.43
N ASP A 239 -0.33 0.94 7.25
CA ASP A 239 0.55 0.22 6.33
C ASP A 239 1.98 0.11 6.88
N VAL A 240 2.52 1.19 7.45
CA VAL A 240 3.85 1.17 8.09
C VAL A 240 3.81 0.33 9.38
N SER A 241 2.68 0.30 10.10
CA SER A 241 2.52 -0.59 11.26
C SER A 241 2.60 -2.07 10.85
N ALA A 242 1.93 -2.46 9.76
CA ALA A 242 2.04 -3.82 9.22
C ALA A 242 3.49 -4.18 8.82
N TYR A 243 4.24 -3.23 8.25
CA TYR A 243 5.67 -3.42 7.99
C TYR A 243 6.47 -3.64 9.28
N LEU A 244 6.23 -2.85 10.32
CA LEU A 244 6.93 -2.99 11.60
C LEU A 244 6.64 -4.34 12.27
N ASP A 245 5.42 -4.87 12.11
CA ASP A 245 5.08 -6.21 12.59
C ASP A 245 5.84 -7.28 11.81
N ALA A 246 5.90 -7.20 10.49
CA ALA A 246 6.70 -8.09 9.65
C ALA A 246 8.21 -8.00 9.98
N ALA A 247 8.76 -6.80 10.19
CA ALA A 247 10.15 -6.60 10.57
C ALA A 247 10.45 -7.24 11.93
N ARG A 248 9.54 -7.10 12.89
CA ARG A 248 9.67 -7.73 14.22
C ARG A 248 9.62 -9.25 14.12
N ALA A 249 8.71 -9.81 13.35
CA ALA A 249 8.58 -11.25 13.14
C ALA A 249 9.83 -11.86 12.49
N THR A 250 10.54 -11.11 11.65
CA THR A 250 11.80 -11.54 11.01
C THR A 250 13.06 -11.17 11.80
N GLY A 251 12.93 -10.53 12.97
CA GLY A 251 14.07 -10.05 13.76
C GLY A 251 14.85 -8.91 13.08
N THR A 252 14.23 -8.18 12.14
CA THR A 252 14.86 -7.10 11.38
C THR A 252 14.70 -5.76 12.12
N ALA A 253 15.81 -5.05 12.35
CA ALA A 253 15.77 -3.68 12.87
C ALA A 253 15.26 -2.71 11.77
N SER A 254 14.26 -1.90 12.10
CA SER A 254 13.74 -0.88 11.20
C SER A 254 14.28 0.50 11.55
N VAL A 255 14.95 1.14 10.60
CA VAL A 255 15.49 2.51 10.76
C VAL A 255 14.42 3.56 10.42
N LEU A 256 13.62 3.34 9.37
CA LEU A 256 12.64 4.31 8.88
C LEU A 256 11.23 4.08 9.41
N GLY A 257 10.83 2.83 9.64
CA GLY A 257 9.44 2.50 9.93
C GLY A 257 8.89 3.18 11.18
N GLY A 258 9.66 3.23 12.27
CA GLY A 258 9.25 3.91 13.51
C GLY A 258 8.96 5.40 13.29
N PRO A 259 9.93 6.19 12.81
CA PRO A 259 9.74 7.61 12.52
C PRO A 259 8.60 7.89 11.54
N LEU A 260 8.44 7.10 10.48
CA LEU A 260 7.35 7.26 9.50
C LEU A 260 5.97 7.00 10.12
N ARG A 261 5.83 5.92 10.90
CA ARG A 261 4.59 5.62 11.60
C ARG A 261 4.20 6.76 12.54
N ASP A 262 5.17 7.26 13.32
CA ASP A 262 4.94 8.32 14.30
C ASP A 262 4.61 9.66 13.62
N ALA A 263 5.20 9.95 12.47
CA ALA A 263 4.85 11.11 11.65
C ALA A 263 3.42 10.98 11.11
N ALA A 264 3.05 9.81 10.59
CA ALA A 264 1.70 9.55 10.09
C ALA A 264 0.64 9.65 11.20
N GLN A 265 0.93 9.15 12.42
CA GLN A 265 0.04 9.29 13.56
C GLN A 265 -0.19 10.75 13.91
N ARG A 266 0.87 11.56 14.01
CA ARG A 266 0.76 13.00 14.28
C ARG A 266 -0.02 13.76 13.22
N LEU A 267 0.09 13.36 11.97
CA LEU A 267 -0.71 13.93 10.88
C LEU A 267 -2.20 13.58 11.06
N VAL A 268 -2.52 12.36 11.45
CA VAL A 268 -3.90 11.93 11.77
C VAL A 268 -4.45 12.70 12.97
N ASP A 269 -3.65 12.86 14.03
CA ASP A 269 -4.03 13.63 15.23
C ASP A 269 -4.26 15.11 14.93
N ALA A 270 -3.61 15.65 13.89
CA ALA A 270 -3.86 17.00 13.36
C ALA A 270 -5.14 17.10 12.49
N GLY A 271 -5.93 16.01 12.37
CA GLY A 271 -7.19 15.99 11.62
C GLY A 271 -7.02 15.90 10.10
N LEU A 272 -5.83 15.56 9.60
CA LEU A 272 -5.53 15.50 8.17
C LEU A 272 -5.66 14.09 7.56
N GLY A 273 -5.94 13.09 8.38
CA GLY A 273 -5.92 11.67 7.99
C GLY A 273 -6.88 11.28 6.87
N GLU A 274 -8.01 12.00 6.73
CA GLU A 274 -9.03 11.73 5.72
C GLU A 274 -8.73 12.36 4.35
N GLN A 275 -7.68 13.18 4.23
CA GLN A 275 -7.23 13.75 2.97
C GLN A 275 -6.29 12.79 2.24
N ASP A 276 -5.95 13.14 0.98
CA ASP A 276 -4.92 12.39 0.23
C ASP A 276 -3.57 12.44 0.95
N SER A 277 -2.76 11.40 0.79
CA SER A 277 -1.43 11.33 1.40
C SER A 277 -0.48 12.46 0.95
N ALA A 278 -0.73 13.13 -0.18
CA ALA A 278 -0.01 14.35 -0.55
C ALA A 278 -0.15 15.48 0.49
N VAL A 279 -1.12 15.41 1.40
CA VAL A 279 -1.34 16.39 2.49
C VAL A 279 -0.15 16.45 3.48
N PHE A 280 0.76 15.48 3.46
CA PHE A 280 2.03 15.61 4.17
C PHE A 280 2.78 16.90 3.79
N GLN A 281 2.68 17.37 2.53
CA GLN A 281 3.25 18.66 2.11
C GLN A 281 2.69 19.82 2.94
N ARG A 282 1.37 19.92 3.07
CA ARG A 282 0.75 20.98 3.89
C ARG A 282 1.14 20.83 5.36
N TRP A 283 1.11 19.60 5.89
CA TRP A 283 1.48 19.31 7.27
C TRP A 283 2.93 19.72 7.59
N VAL A 284 3.87 19.50 6.66
CA VAL A 284 5.27 19.96 6.77
C VAL A 284 5.36 21.46 6.64
N ALA A 285 4.63 22.09 5.69
CA ALA A 285 4.64 23.53 5.46
C ALA A 285 4.14 24.34 6.66
N GLU A 286 3.14 23.81 7.39
CA GLU A 286 2.56 24.43 8.59
C GLU A 286 3.49 24.35 9.82
N ARG A 287 4.54 23.52 9.77
CA ARG A 287 5.53 23.39 10.85
C ARG A 287 6.71 24.34 10.63
N GLY A 288 7.17 24.97 11.72
CA GLY A 288 8.34 25.85 11.70
C GLY A 288 9.65 25.07 11.67
N ALA A 289 10.73 25.70 11.19
CA ALA A 289 12.08 25.19 11.32
C ALA A 289 12.46 25.12 12.83
N GLY A 290 12.47 23.94 13.42
CA GLY A 290 12.73 23.72 14.85
C GLY A 290 11.71 22.79 15.51
N GLU A 291 10.59 22.49 14.85
CA GLU A 291 9.71 21.40 15.25
C GLU A 291 10.19 20.10 14.61
N ASP A 292 11.11 19.43 15.29
CA ASP A 292 11.59 18.12 14.83
C ASP A 292 10.42 17.13 14.80
N ALA A 293 10.16 16.54 13.64
CA ALA A 293 9.09 15.56 13.47
C ALA A 293 9.26 14.33 14.38
N THR A 294 10.44 14.16 14.95
CA THR A 294 10.83 13.07 15.85
C THR A 294 10.83 13.43 17.34
N ALA A 295 10.51 14.68 17.69
CA ALA A 295 10.44 15.07 19.11
C ALA A 295 9.34 14.28 19.82
N SER A 296 9.70 13.12 20.37
CA SER A 296 8.97 12.48 21.44
C SER A 296 8.93 13.44 22.64
N THR A 297 7.79 13.55 23.31
CA THR A 297 7.67 14.19 24.62
C THR A 297 8.85 13.78 25.51
N PRO A 298 9.60 14.74 26.13
CA PRO A 298 10.66 14.38 27.03
C PRO A 298 10.10 13.54 28.16
N ASP A 299 10.71 12.39 28.41
CA ASP A 299 10.49 11.61 29.63
C ASP A 299 10.80 12.51 30.84
N PRO A 300 9.86 12.83 31.71
CA PRO A 300 10.11 13.70 32.87
C PRO A 300 11.02 13.11 33.91
N SER A 301 11.59 11.91 33.72
CA SER A 301 12.49 11.21 34.66
C SER A 301 13.97 11.17 34.23
N GLY A 302 14.37 11.82 33.13
CA GLY A 302 15.73 11.77 32.60
C GLY A 302 16.73 12.63 33.32
N THR A 303 17.58 12.03 34.15
CA THR A 303 18.82 12.63 34.61
C THR A 303 19.76 12.96 33.45
N ALA A 304 19.99 14.25 33.24
CA ALA A 304 20.90 14.76 32.20
C ALA A 304 22.34 14.26 32.48
N ARG A 305 22.85 13.41 31.59
CA ARG A 305 24.27 13.07 31.53
C ARG A 305 24.96 14.11 30.63
N ALA A 306 25.69 15.04 31.25
CA ALA A 306 26.47 16.04 30.55
C ALA A 306 27.55 15.38 29.67
N LEU A 307 27.59 15.78 28.38
CA LEU A 307 28.71 15.50 27.49
C LEU A 307 29.76 16.63 27.67
N PRO A 308 31.06 16.32 27.70
CA PRO A 308 32.12 17.32 27.82
C PRO A 308 32.54 17.82 26.43
N GLY A 309 32.74 19.13 26.30
CA GLY A 309 33.57 19.70 25.25
C GLY A 309 32.96 20.75 24.36
N ASP A 310 32.93 21.97 24.89
CA ASP A 310 32.87 23.22 24.14
C ASP A 310 33.97 23.30 23.07
N ARG A 311 33.57 23.58 21.80
CA ARG A 311 34.37 24.34 20.84
C ARG A 311 33.43 25.16 19.94
N SER A 312 33.51 26.46 20.13
CA SER A 312 33.00 27.50 19.27
C SER A 312 33.57 27.39 17.83
N ASP A 313 32.81 26.88 16.92
CA ASP A 313 33.02 27.16 15.50
C ASP A 313 31.61 27.34 14.85
N GLN A 314 31.22 28.60 14.69
CA GLN A 314 30.08 28.96 13.90
C GLN A 314 30.42 28.77 12.40
N PRO A 315 29.62 28.06 11.60
CA PRO A 315 29.81 28.02 10.18
C PRO A 315 29.49 29.40 9.58
N THR A 316 30.42 29.93 8.80
CA THR A 316 30.22 31.13 7.98
C THR A 316 29.13 30.89 6.94
N PRO A 317 28.28 31.91 6.66
CA PRO A 317 27.25 31.80 5.63
C PRO A 317 27.88 31.50 4.26
N TRP A 318 27.31 30.51 3.56
CA TRP A 318 27.68 30.18 2.20
C TRP A 318 27.35 31.37 1.28
N THR A 319 28.36 31.94 0.62
CA THR A 319 28.22 32.94 -0.45
C THR A 319 28.51 32.27 -1.80
N PRO A 320 27.65 32.46 -2.84
CA PRO A 320 27.94 31.94 -4.18
C PRO A 320 29.25 32.55 -4.71
N GLY A 321 30.20 31.66 -5.02
CA GLY A 321 31.52 32.07 -5.54
C GLY A 321 31.41 32.71 -6.90
N ALA A 322 31.96 33.91 -7.00
CA ALA A 322 32.23 34.60 -8.25
C ALA A 322 33.10 33.72 -9.20
N GLY A 323 32.70 33.66 -10.44
CA GLY A 323 33.33 32.86 -11.48
C GLY A 323 34.85 33.02 -11.55
N ARG A 324 35.55 31.91 -11.65
CA ARG A 324 36.95 31.88 -12.05
C ARG A 324 37.02 31.97 -13.59
N ASP A 325 37.49 33.11 -14.03
CA ASP A 325 37.98 33.37 -15.38
C ASP A 325 39.10 32.37 -15.72
N ARG A 326 38.90 31.57 -16.75
CA ARG A 326 39.97 30.75 -17.34
C ARG A 326 40.53 31.55 -18.52
N THR A 327 41.61 32.25 -18.25
CA THR A 327 42.48 32.70 -19.31
C THR A 327 43.36 31.53 -19.79
N GLU A 328 43.38 31.40 -21.13
CA GLU A 328 44.30 30.60 -21.94
C GLU A 328 45.75 30.65 -21.43
N ASP A 329 46.45 29.51 -21.46
CA ASP A 329 47.81 29.53 -22.05
C ASP A 329 48.27 28.12 -22.48
N GLU A 330 48.84 28.18 -23.64
CA GLU A 330 49.45 27.18 -24.51
C GLU A 330 50.50 26.23 -23.82
N ARG A 331 50.52 24.99 -24.15
CA ARG A 331 51.54 24.26 -24.99
C ARG A 331 51.27 22.79 -25.10
#